data_bf2660007982bf4160710aa3a5652d0f
#
_entry.id   bf2660007982bf4160710aa3a5652d0f
#
_cell.length_a   1.000
_cell.length_b   1.000
_cell.length_c   1.000
_cell.angle_alpha   90.00
_cell.angle_beta   90.00
_cell.angle_gamma   90.00
#
_symmetry.space_group_name_H-M   'P 1'
#
loop_
_entity.id
_entity.type
_entity.pdbx_description
1 polymer ?
#
loop_
_entity_poly.entity_id
_entity_poly.type
_entity_poly.pdbx_seq_one_letter_code
_entity_poly.pdbx_strand_id
1 'polypeptide(L)'
;SPEKVQQALTNAYPQIATTLINEFSSDNIDDIGADNIYSNFLTRETAYWQPILEYNNVDGLQNIWDYHYKAIGQANAALDAIETTLHNDASLNPAKGEALVARAYAHFCLVNLFSQAYNPNTSSSDLGIPYITRPEEEMNPQRQRGTVAEVYQQIAADLEKGLTLIDDSYY
;
A
#
# COMPACT_ATOMS: atom_id res chain seq x y z
N SER A 1 -21.23 -8.50 -9.02
CA SER A 1 -21.48 -7.77 -10.26
C SER A 1 -20.33 -6.80 -10.54
N PRO A 2 -20.15 -6.34 -11.78
CA PRO A 2 -19.11 -5.35 -12.14
C PRO A 2 -19.17 -4.09 -11.28
N GLU A 3 -20.36 -3.62 -10.90
CA GLU A 3 -20.55 -2.46 -10.03
C GLU A 3 -19.90 -2.67 -8.64
N LYS A 4 -19.93 -3.90 -8.10
CA LYS A 4 -19.27 -4.21 -6.81
C LYS A 4 -17.75 -4.18 -6.92
N VAL A 5 -17.19 -4.57 -8.07
CA VAL A 5 -15.75 -4.45 -8.34
C VAL A 5 -15.35 -2.99 -8.38
N GLN A 6 -16.08 -2.18 -9.15
CA GLN A 6 -15.84 -0.74 -9.23
C GLN A 6 -16.01 -0.05 -7.86
N GLN A 7 -16.99 -0.47 -7.07
CA GLN A 7 -17.18 0.04 -5.71
C GLN A 7 -16.00 -0.31 -4.79
N ALA A 8 -15.47 -1.53 -4.89
CA ALA A 8 -14.31 -1.94 -4.09
C ALA A 8 -13.07 -1.12 -4.45
N LEU A 9 -12.81 -0.87 -5.76
CA LEU A 9 -11.73 0.00 -6.22
C LEU A 9 -11.92 1.44 -5.75
N THR A 10 -13.12 1.99 -5.93
CA THR A 10 -13.45 3.35 -5.46
C THR A 10 -13.21 3.49 -3.95
N ASN A 11 -13.41 2.43 -3.17
CA ASN A 11 -13.15 2.42 -1.74
C ASN A 11 -11.65 2.26 -1.40
N ALA A 12 -10.85 1.66 -2.29
CA ALA A 12 -9.41 1.52 -2.06
C ALA A 12 -8.67 2.85 -2.20
N TYR A 13 -9.02 3.66 -3.20
CA TYR A 13 -8.34 4.94 -3.46
C TYR A 13 -8.37 5.93 -2.29
N PRO A 14 -9.52 6.20 -1.62
CA PRO A 14 -9.52 7.09 -0.46
C PRO A 14 -8.66 6.61 0.70
N GLN A 15 -8.51 5.30 0.89
CA GLN A 15 -7.65 4.77 1.95
C GLN A 15 -6.19 5.11 1.67
N ILE A 16 -5.73 4.92 0.43
CA ILE A 16 -4.38 5.29 0.00
C ILE A 16 -4.22 6.80 0.03
N ALA A 17 -5.16 7.56 -0.57
CA ALA A 17 -5.08 9.01 -0.67
C ALA A 17 -5.13 9.70 0.70
N THR A 18 -5.95 9.22 1.63
CA THR A 18 -6.02 9.78 2.99
C THR A 18 -4.68 9.64 3.70
N THR A 19 -4.03 8.50 3.54
CA THR A 19 -2.71 8.28 4.12
C THR A 19 -1.67 9.15 3.44
N LEU A 20 -1.69 9.24 2.10
CA LEU A 20 -0.75 10.06 1.34
C LEU A 20 -0.93 11.57 1.59
N ILE A 21 -2.16 12.05 1.68
CA ILE A 21 -2.44 13.48 1.82
C ILE A 21 -2.33 13.94 3.27
N ASN A 22 -2.80 13.15 4.21
CA ASN A 22 -2.88 13.56 5.62
C ASN A 22 -1.67 13.12 6.45
N GLU A 23 -1.05 12.00 6.11
CA GLU A 23 0.00 11.39 6.92
C GLU A 23 1.33 11.26 6.16
N PHE A 24 1.26 11.17 4.84
CA PHE A 24 2.37 11.24 3.90
C PHE A 24 2.27 12.45 2.98
N SER A 25 1.76 13.56 3.40
CA SER A 25 2.04 14.70 2.56
C SER A 25 3.56 14.66 2.33
N SER A 26 3.92 14.34 1.11
CA SER A 26 5.25 13.94 0.66
C SER A 26 6.36 14.84 1.18
N ASP A 27 6.01 16.08 1.42
CA ASP A 27 6.91 17.10 1.91
C ASP A 27 7.24 16.97 3.40
N ASN A 28 6.44 16.25 4.21
CA ASN A 28 6.66 16.19 5.64
C ASN A 28 7.49 14.97 6.10
N ILE A 29 7.21 13.75 5.64
CA ILE A 29 7.97 12.58 6.09
C ILE A 29 9.34 12.51 5.45
N ASP A 30 9.42 12.71 4.13
CA ASP A 30 10.68 12.63 3.40
C ASP A 30 11.60 13.77 3.80
N ASP A 31 11.08 14.97 3.96
CA ASP A 31 11.86 16.14 4.34
C ASP A 31 12.26 16.12 5.82
N ILE A 32 11.39 15.70 6.73
CA ILE A 32 11.73 15.52 8.13
C ILE A 32 12.71 14.36 8.30
N GLY A 33 12.47 13.23 7.61
CA GLY A 33 13.34 12.05 7.64
C GLY A 33 14.71 12.31 7.01
N ALA A 34 14.80 13.21 6.02
CA ALA A 34 16.05 13.63 5.39
C ALA A 34 16.75 14.80 6.10
N ASP A 35 16.20 15.28 7.24
CA ASP A 35 16.70 16.46 7.98
C ASP A 35 16.76 17.76 7.15
N ASN A 36 15.89 17.86 6.14
CA ASN A 36 15.84 18.98 5.20
C ASN A 36 14.94 20.13 5.68
N ILE A 37 14.07 19.88 6.66
CA ILE A 37 13.21 20.92 7.21
C ILE A 37 13.94 21.71 8.29
N TYR A 38 14.33 22.90 7.92
CA TYR A 38 14.77 23.92 8.87
C TYR A 38 13.56 24.77 9.27
N SER A 39 12.84 24.36 10.27
CA SER A 39 11.70 25.11 10.79
C SER A 39 12.05 25.75 12.14
N ASN A 40 12.12 27.08 12.15
CA ASN A 40 12.16 27.84 13.41
C ASN A 40 10.79 27.86 14.13
N PHE A 41 9.75 27.34 13.47
CA PHE A 41 8.39 27.24 13.98
C PHE A 41 7.91 25.81 13.79
N LEU A 42 7.75 25.08 14.88
CA LEU A 42 7.02 23.84 14.87
C LEU A 42 5.56 24.15 14.51
N THR A 43 5.17 23.81 13.29
CA THR A 43 3.77 23.76 12.94
C THR A 43 3.11 22.63 13.72
N ARG A 44 1.79 22.65 13.80
CA ARG A 44 1.03 21.56 14.45
C ARG A 44 1.38 20.21 13.81
N GLU A 45 1.53 20.17 12.49
CA GLU A 45 1.90 18.99 11.72
C GLU A 45 3.30 18.51 12.10
N THR A 46 4.29 19.38 12.12
CA THR A 46 5.67 19.01 12.51
C THR A 46 5.74 18.48 13.92
N ALA A 47 5.00 19.10 14.86
CA ALA A 47 4.92 18.64 16.23
C ALA A 47 4.25 17.24 16.35
N TYR A 48 3.35 16.91 15.43
CA TYR A 48 2.71 15.59 15.37
C TYR A 48 3.67 14.53 14.82
N TRP A 49 4.44 14.84 13.77
CA TRP A 49 5.33 13.89 13.10
C TRP A 49 6.63 13.61 13.87
N GLN A 50 7.14 14.57 14.60
CA GLN A 50 8.36 14.37 15.39
C GLN A 50 8.28 13.17 16.35
N PRO A 51 7.19 12.96 17.11
CA PRO A 51 7.04 11.76 17.93
C PRO A 51 6.98 10.45 17.14
N ILE A 52 6.48 10.48 15.91
CA ILE A 52 6.46 9.31 15.03
C ILE A 52 7.87 8.92 14.61
N LEU A 53 8.68 9.89 14.18
CA LEU A 53 10.08 9.69 13.84
C LEU A 53 10.94 9.24 15.03
N GLU A 54 10.61 9.70 16.23
CA GLU A 54 11.24 9.27 17.46
C GLU A 54 10.70 7.94 18.00
N TYR A 55 9.80 7.26 17.26
CA TYR A 55 9.12 6.01 17.65
C TYR A 55 8.35 6.09 18.99
N ASN A 56 8.01 7.27 19.45
CA ASN A 56 7.30 7.49 20.69
C ASN A 56 5.78 7.57 20.54
N ASN A 57 5.27 7.70 19.29
CA ASN A 57 3.86 7.75 18.98
C ASN A 57 3.44 6.54 18.15
N VAL A 58 2.90 5.53 18.80
CA VAL A 58 2.46 4.27 18.17
C VAL A 58 1.19 4.47 17.35
N ASP A 59 0.33 5.42 17.72
CA ASP A 59 -0.99 5.59 17.10
C ASP A 59 -0.90 6.04 15.64
N GLY A 60 0.02 6.97 15.33
CA GLY A 60 0.21 7.42 13.95
C GLY A 60 0.72 6.31 13.03
N LEU A 61 1.73 5.55 13.46
CA LEU A 61 2.26 4.41 12.71
C LEU A 61 1.22 3.30 12.55
N GLN A 62 0.40 3.05 13.59
CA GLN A 62 -0.68 2.09 13.52
C GLN A 62 -1.73 2.50 12.48
N ASN A 63 -2.10 3.77 12.43
CA ASN A 63 -3.05 4.28 11.44
C ASN A 63 -2.53 4.09 10.00
N ILE A 64 -1.25 4.41 9.75
CA ILE A 64 -0.61 4.18 8.43
C ILE A 64 -0.71 2.71 8.04
N TRP A 65 -0.34 1.82 8.95
CA TRP A 65 -0.42 0.38 8.74
C TRP A 65 -1.84 -0.07 8.41
N ASP A 66 -2.80 0.31 9.23
CA ASP A 66 -4.19 -0.13 9.10
C ASP A 66 -4.85 0.38 7.82
N TYR A 67 -4.63 1.65 7.44
CA TYR A 67 -5.21 2.22 6.21
C TYR A 67 -4.64 1.54 4.96
N HIS A 68 -3.34 1.27 4.91
CA HIS A 68 -2.77 0.57 3.76
C HIS A 68 -3.25 -0.87 3.66
N TYR A 69 -3.34 -1.61 4.77
CA TYR A 69 -3.90 -2.95 4.73
C TYR A 69 -5.40 -2.98 4.43
N LYS A 70 -6.17 -1.95 4.80
CA LYS A 70 -7.56 -1.78 4.33
C LYS A 70 -7.62 -1.59 2.81
N ALA A 71 -6.75 -0.77 2.24
CA ALA A 71 -6.67 -0.58 0.79
C ALA A 71 -6.30 -1.89 0.07
N ILE A 72 -5.31 -2.62 0.60
CA ILE A 72 -4.93 -3.95 0.11
C ILE A 72 -6.13 -4.91 0.17
N GLY A 73 -6.88 -4.91 1.27
CA GLY A 73 -8.09 -5.73 1.42
C GLY A 73 -9.15 -5.41 0.37
N GLN A 74 -9.39 -4.14 0.07
CA GLN A 74 -10.32 -3.72 -0.99
C GLN A 74 -9.85 -4.16 -2.39
N ALA A 75 -8.57 -3.97 -2.68
CA ALA A 75 -7.98 -4.41 -3.94
C ALA A 75 -8.10 -5.95 -4.10
N ASN A 76 -7.79 -6.70 -3.06
CA ASN A 76 -7.94 -8.15 -3.05
C ASN A 76 -9.39 -8.61 -3.23
N ALA A 77 -10.36 -7.92 -2.60
CA ALA A 77 -11.77 -8.22 -2.77
C ALA A 77 -12.24 -7.99 -4.23
N ALA A 78 -11.74 -6.94 -4.88
CA ALA A 78 -12.01 -6.69 -6.29
C ALA A 78 -11.41 -7.79 -7.17
N LEU A 79 -10.13 -8.14 -6.95
CA LEU A 79 -9.44 -9.19 -7.70
C LEU A 79 -10.11 -10.56 -7.54
N ASP A 80 -10.48 -10.93 -6.31
CA ASP A 80 -11.18 -12.17 -6.02
C ASP A 80 -12.55 -12.23 -6.69
N ALA A 81 -13.32 -11.14 -6.65
CA ALA A 81 -14.62 -11.07 -7.33
C ALA A 81 -14.48 -11.20 -8.85
N ILE A 82 -13.44 -10.62 -9.46
CA ILE A 82 -13.17 -10.78 -10.90
C ILE A 82 -12.82 -12.23 -11.20
N GLU A 83 -12.00 -12.87 -10.39
CA GLU A 83 -11.56 -14.25 -10.61
C GLU A 83 -12.69 -15.26 -10.39
N THR A 84 -13.38 -15.17 -9.25
CA THR A 84 -14.31 -16.22 -8.80
C THR A 84 -15.74 -16.01 -9.29
N THR A 85 -16.26 -14.78 -9.23
CA THR A 85 -17.67 -14.48 -9.51
C THR A 85 -17.88 -14.06 -10.96
N LEU A 86 -16.92 -13.37 -11.55
CA LEU A 86 -17.04 -12.79 -12.90
C LEU A 86 -16.19 -13.55 -13.93
N HIS A 87 -15.61 -14.67 -13.54
CA HIS A 87 -14.91 -15.62 -14.40
C HIS A 87 -13.85 -14.98 -15.31
N ASN A 88 -13.15 -13.96 -14.81
CA ASN A 88 -12.14 -13.21 -15.56
C ASN A 88 -12.67 -12.61 -16.88
N ASP A 89 -13.86 -12.03 -16.86
CA ASP A 89 -14.40 -11.30 -18.01
C ASP A 89 -13.39 -10.23 -18.48
N ALA A 90 -13.03 -10.30 -19.77
CA ALA A 90 -12.02 -9.44 -20.36
C ALA A 90 -12.40 -7.94 -20.31
N SER A 91 -13.69 -7.61 -20.25
CA SER A 91 -14.15 -6.23 -20.06
C SER A 91 -13.72 -5.62 -18.73
N LEU A 92 -13.32 -6.45 -17.77
CA LEU A 92 -12.85 -6.04 -16.45
C LEU A 92 -11.31 -5.95 -16.35
N ASN A 93 -10.60 -6.18 -17.45
CA ASN A 93 -9.13 -6.09 -17.45
C ASN A 93 -8.61 -4.74 -16.95
N PRO A 94 -9.16 -3.57 -17.32
CA PRO A 94 -8.71 -2.30 -16.76
C PRO A 94 -8.89 -2.25 -15.22
N ALA A 95 -10.04 -2.62 -14.70
CA ALA A 95 -10.32 -2.67 -13.27
C ALA A 95 -9.40 -3.66 -12.53
N LYS A 96 -9.09 -4.80 -13.18
CA LYS A 96 -8.12 -5.78 -12.64
C LYS A 96 -6.71 -5.19 -12.59
N GLY A 97 -6.31 -4.45 -13.64
CA GLY A 97 -5.03 -3.76 -13.69
C GLY A 97 -4.90 -2.72 -12.59
N GLU A 98 -5.90 -1.86 -12.43
CA GLU A 98 -5.95 -0.86 -11.36
C GLU A 98 -5.85 -1.50 -9.97
N ALA A 99 -6.59 -2.58 -9.71
CA ALA A 99 -6.55 -3.27 -8.42
C ALA A 99 -5.15 -3.84 -8.11
N LEU A 100 -4.45 -4.39 -9.12
CA LEU A 100 -3.07 -4.87 -8.96
C LEU A 100 -2.11 -3.72 -8.65
N VAL A 101 -2.21 -2.60 -9.36
CA VAL A 101 -1.38 -1.41 -9.12
C VAL A 101 -1.66 -0.82 -7.74
N ALA A 102 -2.92 -0.68 -7.34
CA ALA A 102 -3.29 -0.19 -6.01
C ALA A 102 -2.73 -1.08 -4.88
N ARG A 103 -2.82 -2.41 -5.04
CA ARG A 103 -2.25 -3.39 -4.11
C ARG A 103 -0.74 -3.25 -3.99
N ALA A 104 -0.06 -3.20 -5.13
CA ALA A 104 1.39 -3.05 -5.19
C ALA A 104 1.86 -1.76 -4.53
N TYR A 105 1.18 -0.65 -4.83
CA TYR A 105 1.54 0.65 -4.29
C TYR A 105 1.35 0.72 -2.76
N ALA A 106 0.25 0.18 -2.24
CA ALA A 106 0.03 0.12 -0.80
C ALA A 106 1.11 -0.70 -0.08
N HIS A 107 1.50 -1.86 -0.63
CA HIS A 107 2.61 -2.64 -0.09
C HIS A 107 3.96 -1.92 -0.23
N PHE A 108 4.17 -1.17 -1.31
CA PHE A 108 5.39 -0.37 -1.49
C PHE A 108 5.52 0.70 -0.40
N CYS A 109 4.45 1.42 -0.08
CA CYS A 109 4.46 2.37 1.03
C CYS A 109 4.80 1.69 2.36
N LEU A 110 4.17 0.54 2.64
CA LEU A 110 4.41 -0.21 3.87
C LEU A 110 5.84 -0.73 3.99
N VAL A 111 6.42 -1.31 2.93
CA VAL A 111 7.77 -1.87 3.00
C VAL A 111 8.83 -0.78 3.22
N ASN A 112 8.63 0.40 2.63
CA ASN A 112 9.54 1.52 2.83
C ASN A 112 9.52 2.06 4.28
N LEU A 113 8.39 1.98 4.96
CA LEU A 113 8.27 2.51 6.33
C LEU A 113 8.55 1.47 7.41
N PHE A 114 8.19 0.22 7.17
CA PHE A 114 8.19 -0.82 8.22
C PHE A 114 9.25 -1.90 8.03
N SER A 115 10.18 -1.70 7.08
CA SER A 115 11.29 -2.62 6.81
C SER A 115 12.60 -1.87 6.65
N GLN A 116 13.70 -2.62 6.59
CA GLN A 116 14.99 -2.05 6.20
C GLN A 116 14.94 -1.59 4.74
N ALA A 117 15.67 -0.50 4.44
CA ALA A 117 15.83 -0.06 3.06
C ALA A 117 16.41 -1.18 2.18
N TYR A 118 15.93 -1.27 0.93
CA TYR A 118 16.42 -2.29 0.02
C TYR A 118 17.93 -2.20 -0.19
N ASN A 119 18.62 -3.30 0.07
CA ASN A 119 20.05 -3.47 -0.17
C ASN A 119 20.29 -4.82 -0.85
N PRO A 120 20.90 -4.87 -2.04
CA PRO A 120 21.12 -6.11 -2.77
C PRO A 120 21.87 -7.22 -1.98
N ASN A 121 22.67 -6.83 -0.99
CA ASN A 121 23.45 -7.77 -0.20
C ASN A 121 22.70 -8.36 1.00
N THR A 122 21.68 -7.70 1.52
CA THR A 122 21.02 -8.09 2.77
C THR A 122 19.51 -8.32 2.63
N SER A 123 18.86 -7.76 1.62
CA SER A 123 17.40 -7.81 1.47
C SER A 123 16.82 -9.23 1.33
N SER A 124 17.64 -10.22 0.97
CA SER A 124 17.24 -11.63 0.96
C SER A 124 17.15 -12.26 2.37
N SER A 125 17.63 -11.58 3.39
CA SER A 125 17.58 -11.99 4.80
C SER A 125 16.86 -11.00 5.70
N ASP A 126 16.79 -9.72 5.30
CA ASP A 126 16.10 -8.69 6.05
C ASP A 126 14.59 -8.93 6.04
N LEU A 127 13.95 -8.78 7.20
CA LEU A 127 12.51 -8.98 7.31
C LEU A 127 11.74 -7.84 6.61
N GLY A 128 10.91 -8.22 5.64
CA GLY A 128 9.96 -7.35 4.97
C GLY A 128 8.65 -7.20 5.75
N ILE A 129 7.56 -7.04 5.04
CA ILE A 129 6.18 -6.99 5.55
C ILE A 129 5.39 -8.21 5.04
N PRO A 130 4.23 -8.54 5.63
CA PRO A 130 3.31 -9.51 5.03
C PRO A 130 2.80 -9.00 3.67
N TYR A 131 2.98 -9.76 2.59
CA TYR A 131 2.39 -9.46 1.29
C TYR A 131 1.08 -10.24 1.12
N ILE A 132 -0.05 -9.53 1.11
CA ILE A 132 -1.40 -10.13 1.13
C ILE A 132 -2.01 -10.09 -0.27
N THR A 133 -2.31 -11.27 -0.82
CA THR A 133 -2.81 -11.42 -2.19
C THR A 133 -4.26 -11.90 -2.29
N ARG A 134 -4.91 -12.18 -1.17
CA ARG A 134 -6.31 -12.63 -1.12
C ARG A 134 -7.06 -11.90 0.00
N PRO A 135 -8.40 -11.82 -0.09
CA PRO A 135 -9.22 -11.35 1.01
C PRO A 135 -8.94 -12.15 2.28
N GLU A 136 -8.97 -11.50 3.42
CA GLU A 136 -8.83 -12.16 4.71
C GLU A 136 -10.20 -12.68 5.17
N GLU A 137 -10.25 -13.97 5.51
CA GLU A 137 -11.46 -14.64 5.99
C GLU A 137 -11.52 -14.70 7.52
N GLU A 138 -10.37 -14.50 8.19
CA GLU A 138 -10.23 -14.59 9.64
C GLU A 138 -10.01 -13.22 10.27
N MET A 139 -10.58 -13.00 11.46
CA MET A 139 -10.24 -11.85 12.28
C MET A 139 -8.84 -12.02 12.88
N ASN A 140 -7.95 -11.03 12.65
CA ASN A 140 -6.57 -11.02 13.13
C ASN A 140 -5.72 -12.24 12.67
N PRO A 141 -5.62 -12.50 11.36
CA PRO A 141 -4.83 -13.61 10.87
C PRO A 141 -3.35 -13.45 11.23
N GLN A 142 -2.71 -14.53 11.66
CA GLN A 142 -1.26 -14.56 11.86
C GLN A 142 -0.56 -14.63 10.51
N ARG A 143 -0.05 -13.50 10.03
CA ARG A 143 0.68 -13.41 8.75
C ARG A 143 2.19 -13.40 8.98
N GLN A 144 2.89 -14.26 8.25
CA GLN A 144 4.35 -14.25 8.29
C GLN A 144 4.89 -13.13 7.41
N ARG A 145 5.95 -12.51 7.89
CA ARG A 145 6.73 -11.55 7.11
C ARG A 145 7.65 -12.34 6.18
N GLY A 146 7.60 -12.02 4.89
CA GLY A 146 8.64 -12.43 3.95
C GLY A 146 9.90 -11.59 4.11
N THR A 147 10.87 -11.81 3.25
CA THR A 147 12.06 -10.96 3.17
C THR A 147 11.74 -9.67 2.41
N VAL A 148 12.57 -8.64 2.60
CA VAL A 148 12.48 -7.39 1.82
C VAL A 148 12.53 -7.69 0.31
N ALA A 149 13.45 -8.55 -0.12
CA ALA A 149 13.57 -8.93 -1.53
C ALA A 149 12.30 -9.59 -2.08
N GLU A 150 11.68 -10.51 -1.33
CA GLU A 150 10.44 -11.16 -1.74
C GLU A 150 9.29 -10.15 -1.85
N VAL A 151 9.17 -9.20 -0.93
CA VAL A 151 8.15 -8.16 -1.00
C VAL A 151 8.32 -7.31 -2.25
N TYR A 152 9.53 -6.82 -2.56
CA TYR A 152 9.79 -6.04 -3.78
C TYR A 152 9.54 -6.85 -5.05
N GLN A 153 9.85 -8.15 -5.05
CA GLN A 153 9.54 -9.04 -6.18
C GLN A 153 8.03 -9.16 -6.41
N GLN A 154 7.23 -9.28 -5.36
CA GLN A 154 5.77 -9.32 -5.45
C GLN A 154 5.20 -7.98 -5.94
N ILE A 155 5.72 -6.86 -5.43
CA ILE A 155 5.36 -5.52 -5.90
C ILE A 155 5.61 -5.39 -7.41
N ALA A 156 6.80 -5.76 -7.87
CA ALA A 156 7.16 -5.70 -9.28
C ALA A 156 6.24 -6.57 -10.14
N ALA A 157 5.95 -7.80 -9.71
CA ALA A 157 5.05 -8.70 -10.42
C ALA A 157 3.62 -8.16 -10.55
N ASP A 158 3.08 -7.55 -9.50
CA ASP A 158 1.76 -6.92 -9.55
C ASP A 158 1.74 -5.69 -10.45
N LEU A 159 2.79 -4.85 -10.40
CA LEU A 159 2.90 -3.68 -11.28
C LEU A 159 3.02 -4.07 -12.75
N GLU A 160 3.93 -5.00 -13.07
CA GLU A 160 4.11 -5.50 -14.44
C GLU A 160 2.80 -6.05 -15.00
N LYS A 161 2.13 -6.91 -14.24
CA LYS A 161 0.85 -7.47 -14.65
C LYS A 161 -0.24 -6.41 -14.75
N GLY A 162 -0.32 -5.50 -13.77
CA GLY A 162 -1.31 -4.43 -13.75
C GLY A 162 -1.19 -3.51 -14.96
N LEU A 163 0.03 -3.05 -15.27
CA LEU A 163 0.29 -2.16 -16.41
C LEU A 163 -0.07 -2.76 -17.77
N THR A 164 0.01 -4.10 -17.93
CA THR A 164 -0.42 -4.74 -19.19
C THR A 164 -1.94 -4.81 -19.34
N LEU A 165 -2.70 -4.60 -18.27
CA LEU A 165 -4.16 -4.70 -18.25
C LEU A 165 -4.86 -3.33 -18.30
N ILE A 166 -4.17 -2.27 -17.88
CA ILE A 166 -4.70 -0.90 -17.92
C ILE A 166 -4.74 -0.45 -19.38
N ASP A 167 -5.87 0.09 -19.80
CA ASP A 167 -6.09 0.66 -21.13
C ASP A 167 -6.39 2.15 -20.98
N ASP A 168 -5.48 3.00 -21.45
CA ASP A 168 -5.61 4.46 -21.39
C ASP A 168 -6.83 4.97 -22.18
N SER A 169 -7.34 4.19 -23.13
CA SER A 169 -8.56 4.54 -23.87
C SER A 169 -9.84 4.48 -23.02
N TYR A 170 -9.75 3.90 -21.83
CA TYR A 170 -10.87 3.76 -20.91
C TYR A 170 -11.15 5.07 -20.14
N TYR A 171 -10.18 5.97 -20.07
CA TYR A 171 -10.26 7.26 -19.41
C TYR A 171 -10.35 8.40 -20.44
#